data_af08ee32f8fe127ef4e24dca15c8587d
#
_entry.id   af08ee32f8fe127ef4e24dca15c8587d
#
_cell.length_a   1.000
_cell.length_b   1.000
_cell.length_c   1.000
_cell.angle_alpha   90.00
_cell.angle_beta   90.00
_cell.angle_gamma   90.00
#
_symmetry.space_group_name_H-M   'P 1'
#
loop_
_entity.id
_entity.type
_entity.pdbx_description
1 polymer ?
#
loop_
_entity_poly.entity_id
_entity_poly.type
_entity_poly.pdbx_seq_one_letter_code
_entity_poly.pdbx_strand_id
1 'polypeptide(L)'
;MRTKSFLFVFLLILISAGCSTTGKEEFYSYTPEISTNKINFTLTAYDTDIDNPAMDRRCYYRVYINKIDSGRTTTGLESQEKYFETSLSANRHLVKLEKWVLDEEQGRYLKVNNIEQPKPDFIYITVTESAKIKVTMKSTRFGNAAFSKNTE
;
A
#
# COMPACT_ATOMS: atom_id res chain seq x y z
N MET A 1 -47.57 -68.45 -17.30
CA MET A 1 -46.42 -68.81 -18.17
C MET A 1 -45.19 -67.96 -17.74
N ARG A 2 -44.11 -68.68 -17.52
CA ARG A 2 -42.86 -68.19 -16.91
C ARG A 2 -42.06 -67.41 -17.90
N THR A 3 -41.55 -66.19 -17.51
CA THR A 3 -40.46 -65.59 -18.19
C THR A 3 -39.37 -65.16 -17.17
N LYS A 4 -38.17 -65.68 -17.38
CA LYS A 4 -37.02 -65.61 -16.53
C LYS A 4 -36.34 -64.26 -16.70
N SER A 5 -36.10 -63.60 -15.57
CA SER A 5 -35.23 -62.40 -15.43
C SER A 5 -33.79 -62.82 -15.67
N PHE A 6 -33.11 -62.12 -16.57
CA PHE A 6 -31.68 -62.20 -16.69
C PHE A 6 -31.08 -60.89 -16.15
N LEU A 7 -30.46 -61.05 -15.00
CA LEU A 7 -29.75 -59.96 -14.31
C LEU A 7 -28.32 -59.86 -14.92
N PHE A 8 -28.06 -58.81 -15.70
CA PHE A 8 -26.73 -58.53 -16.20
C PHE A 8 -26.11 -57.45 -15.30
N VAL A 9 -25.28 -57.92 -14.36
CA VAL A 9 -24.46 -57.04 -13.53
C VAL A 9 -23.23 -56.66 -14.35
N PHE A 10 -23.22 -55.45 -14.89
CA PHE A 10 -22.02 -54.88 -15.52
C PHE A 10 -21.26 -54.11 -14.45
N LEU A 11 -20.22 -54.76 -13.93
CA LEU A 11 -19.28 -54.16 -12.99
C LEU A 11 -18.29 -53.28 -13.81
N LEU A 12 -18.60 -52.00 -13.94
CA LEU A 12 -17.71 -51.01 -14.56
C LEU A 12 -16.74 -50.50 -13.48
N ILE A 13 -15.55 -51.08 -13.46
CA ILE A 13 -14.43 -50.57 -12.66
C ILE A 13 -13.84 -49.36 -13.41
N LEU A 14 -14.25 -48.15 -13.00
CA LEU A 14 -13.61 -46.92 -13.41
C LEU A 14 -12.34 -46.71 -12.55
N ILE A 15 -11.19 -47.07 -13.12
CA ILE A 15 -9.91 -46.72 -12.58
C ILE A 15 -9.70 -45.22 -12.91
N SER A 16 -10.07 -44.35 -11.98
CA SER A 16 -9.69 -42.95 -12.02
C SER A 16 -8.22 -42.83 -11.59
N ALA A 17 -7.34 -42.81 -12.56
CA ALA A 17 -5.97 -42.34 -12.35
C ALA A 17 -6.01 -40.84 -12.01
N GLY A 18 -6.15 -40.53 -10.73
CA GLY A 18 -6.00 -39.18 -10.21
C GLY A 18 -4.53 -38.79 -10.30
N CYS A 19 -4.16 -38.02 -11.33
CA CYS A 19 -2.93 -37.22 -11.29
C CYS A 19 -3.09 -36.18 -10.19
N SER A 20 -2.66 -36.50 -8.97
CA SER A 20 -2.40 -35.49 -7.96
C SER A 20 -1.11 -34.76 -8.31
N THR A 21 -1.21 -33.71 -9.12
CA THR A 21 -0.20 -32.68 -9.17
C THR A 21 -0.24 -31.94 -7.83
N THR A 22 0.52 -32.44 -6.87
CA THR A 22 0.90 -31.67 -5.69
C THR A 22 1.79 -30.52 -6.17
N GLY A 23 1.18 -29.47 -6.69
CA GLY A 23 1.79 -28.17 -6.79
C GLY A 23 2.11 -27.74 -5.37
N LYS A 24 3.35 -27.88 -4.95
CA LYS A 24 3.86 -27.13 -3.81
C LYS A 24 3.73 -25.67 -4.22
N GLU A 25 2.66 -25.02 -3.80
CA GLU A 25 2.67 -23.58 -3.68
C GLU A 25 3.76 -23.26 -2.66
N GLU A 26 4.95 -22.97 -3.14
CA GLU A 26 5.93 -22.28 -2.34
C GLU A 26 5.32 -20.92 -2.01
N PHE A 27 4.67 -20.86 -0.88
CA PHE A 27 4.41 -19.60 -0.21
C PHE A 27 5.79 -18.98 0.04
N TYR A 28 6.23 -18.14 -0.86
CA TYR A 28 7.28 -17.18 -0.56
C TYR A 28 6.71 -16.27 0.53
N SER A 29 6.82 -16.70 1.78
CA SER A 29 6.68 -15.78 2.89
C SER A 29 7.86 -14.80 2.72
N TYR A 30 7.57 -13.68 2.09
CA TYR A 30 8.46 -12.53 2.13
C TYR A 30 8.47 -12.09 3.60
N THR A 31 9.35 -12.72 4.37
CA THR A 31 9.77 -12.17 5.66
C THR A 31 10.62 -10.97 5.26
N PRO A 32 10.19 -9.72 5.49
CA PRO A 32 11.09 -8.60 5.28
C PRO A 32 12.28 -8.87 6.20
N GLU A 33 13.44 -9.09 5.63
CA GLU A 33 14.67 -9.03 6.40
C GLU A 33 14.62 -7.68 7.12
N ILE A 34 14.48 -7.71 8.44
CA ILE A 34 14.69 -6.55 9.29
C ILE A 34 16.20 -6.30 9.18
N SER A 35 16.57 -5.74 8.06
CA SER A 35 17.89 -5.20 7.87
C SER A 35 18.06 -4.15 8.96
N THR A 36 19.09 -4.26 9.76
CA THR A 36 19.58 -3.23 10.68
C THR A 36 20.01 -1.97 9.92
N ASN A 37 19.44 -1.76 8.76
CA ASN A 37 19.79 -0.74 7.81
C ASN A 37 19.33 0.60 8.33
N LYS A 38 20.31 1.45 8.49
CA LYS A 38 20.17 2.89 8.73
C LYS A 38 19.06 3.46 7.83
N ILE A 39 18.07 4.13 8.44
CA ILE A 39 17.02 4.86 7.71
C ILE A 39 17.66 5.71 6.61
N ASN A 40 17.24 5.48 5.38
CA ASN A 40 17.76 6.18 4.19
C ASN A 40 16.66 6.84 3.34
N PHE A 41 15.41 6.73 3.76
CA PHE A 41 14.28 7.40 3.12
C PHE A 41 13.41 8.08 4.18
N THR A 42 13.16 9.38 3.97
CA THR A 42 12.26 10.20 4.78
C THR A 42 11.27 10.89 3.86
N LEU A 43 10.00 10.81 4.20
CA LEU A 43 8.90 11.52 3.55
C LEU A 43 8.30 12.52 4.52
N THR A 44 8.13 13.76 4.06
CA THR A 44 7.35 14.81 4.72
C THR A 44 6.15 15.15 3.85
N ALA A 45 4.96 15.27 4.45
CA ALA A 45 3.74 15.60 3.70
C ALA A 45 2.85 16.57 4.49
N TYR A 46 2.32 17.61 3.83
CA TYR A 46 1.40 18.60 4.41
C TYR A 46 0.63 19.36 3.33
N ASP A 47 -0.46 20.01 3.75
CA ASP A 47 -1.27 20.87 2.89
C ASP A 47 -0.93 22.35 3.14
N THR A 48 -0.97 23.19 2.10
CA THR A 48 -0.48 24.57 2.15
C THR A 48 -1.60 25.57 2.19
N ASP A 49 -2.70 25.53 1.69
CA ASP A 49 -3.72 26.61 1.57
C ASP A 49 -4.89 26.46 2.54
N ILE A 50 -4.57 26.29 3.82
CA ILE A 50 -5.55 26.19 4.88
C ILE A 50 -5.49 27.46 5.73
N ASP A 51 -6.20 28.48 5.29
CA ASP A 51 -6.23 29.78 5.98
C ASP A 51 -7.16 29.80 7.20
N ASN A 52 -8.16 28.94 7.23
CA ASN A 52 -9.12 28.86 8.32
C ASN A 52 -8.82 27.67 9.24
N PRO A 53 -8.39 27.89 10.50
CA PRO A 53 -8.09 26.82 11.44
C PRO A 53 -9.26 25.86 11.71
N ALA A 54 -10.52 26.33 11.60
CA ALA A 54 -11.70 25.47 11.77
C ALA A 54 -11.87 24.44 10.64
N MET A 55 -11.14 24.60 9.55
CA MET A 55 -11.15 23.71 8.40
C MET A 55 -9.91 22.83 8.32
N ASP A 56 -9.01 22.94 9.29
CA ASP A 56 -7.75 22.20 9.36
C ASP A 56 -8.00 20.88 10.09
N ARG A 57 -8.34 19.86 9.32
CA ARG A 57 -8.77 18.54 9.81
C ARG A 57 -7.56 17.69 10.21
N ARG A 58 -7.76 16.78 11.16
CA ARG A 58 -6.74 15.80 11.53
C ARG A 58 -6.61 14.73 10.47
N CYS A 59 -5.39 14.48 9.99
CA CYS A 59 -5.15 13.53 8.90
C CYS A 59 -3.82 12.78 9.04
N TYR A 60 -3.64 11.77 8.20
CA TYR A 60 -2.38 11.11 7.87
C TYR A 60 -2.36 10.72 6.39
N TYR A 61 -1.18 10.38 5.88
CA TYR A 61 -1.01 9.79 4.56
C TYR A 61 -0.59 8.33 4.69
N ARG A 62 -1.33 7.43 4.03
CA ARG A 62 -0.94 6.03 3.87
C ARG A 62 0.11 5.95 2.78
N VAL A 63 1.19 5.22 3.03
CA VAL A 63 2.36 5.16 2.15
C VAL A 63 2.46 3.77 1.55
N TYR A 64 2.54 3.72 0.22
CA TYR A 64 2.77 2.50 -0.53
C TYR A 64 4.11 2.61 -1.24
N ILE A 65 4.95 1.60 -1.10
CA ILE A 65 6.22 1.48 -1.82
C ILE A 65 6.13 0.30 -2.76
N ASN A 66 6.33 0.53 -4.07
CA ASN A 66 6.17 -0.47 -5.10
C ASN A 66 4.79 -1.18 -5.05
N LYS A 67 3.71 -0.42 -4.75
CA LYS A 67 2.33 -0.88 -4.58
C LYS A 67 2.07 -1.71 -3.30
N ILE A 68 3.06 -1.90 -2.44
CA ILE A 68 2.93 -2.59 -1.15
C ILE A 68 2.66 -1.55 -0.07
N ASP A 69 1.65 -1.78 0.76
CA ASP A 69 1.37 -0.96 1.93
C ASP A 69 2.56 -1.02 2.90
N SER A 70 3.25 0.10 3.04
CA SER A 70 4.47 0.23 3.86
C SER A 70 4.23 0.97 5.17
N GLY A 71 2.99 1.38 5.42
CA GLY A 71 2.61 2.07 6.64
C GLY A 71 1.96 3.43 6.40
N ARG A 72 2.11 4.31 7.36
CA ARG A 72 1.53 5.66 7.30
C ARG A 72 2.45 6.70 7.91
N THR A 73 2.25 7.95 7.55
CA THR A 73 2.90 9.08 8.22
C THR A 73 2.43 9.21 9.68
N THR A 74 3.12 10.02 10.45
CA THR A 74 2.57 10.55 11.71
C THR A 74 1.22 11.21 11.45
N THR A 75 0.38 11.29 12.49
CA THR A 75 -0.91 11.96 12.45
C THR A 75 -0.76 13.41 12.91
N GLY A 76 -1.40 14.34 12.22
CA GLY A 76 -1.40 15.76 12.55
C GLY A 76 -2.53 16.49 11.84
N LEU A 77 -2.62 17.81 11.98
CA LEU A 77 -3.51 18.63 11.17
C LEU A 77 -3.07 18.64 9.70
N GLU A 78 -3.97 18.94 8.78
CA GLU A 78 -3.65 18.97 7.34
C GLU A 78 -2.47 19.92 7.04
N SER A 79 -2.44 21.09 7.67
CA SER A 79 -1.37 22.09 7.53
C SER A 79 -0.04 21.70 8.18
N GLN A 80 -0.05 20.78 9.13
CA GLN A 80 1.16 20.36 9.85
C GLN A 80 1.96 19.35 9.05
N GLU A 81 3.27 19.40 9.15
CA GLU A 81 4.16 18.40 8.58
C GLU A 81 3.96 17.04 9.24
N LYS A 82 3.81 16.02 8.43
CA LYS A 82 3.67 14.62 8.82
C LYS A 82 4.80 13.80 8.22
N TYR A 83 5.39 12.91 9.00
CA TYR A 83 6.63 12.23 8.68
C TYR A 83 6.45 10.72 8.55
N PHE A 84 7.13 10.14 7.60
CA PHE A 84 7.29 8.69 7.45
C PHE A 84 8.75 8.39 7.13
N GLU A 85 9.31 7.39 7.77
CA GLU A 85 10.71 6.99 7.60
C GLU A 85 10.81 5.48 7.40
N THR A 86 11.72 5.05 6.55
CA THR A 86 12.01 3.65 6.32
C THR A 86 13.39 3.44 5.69
N SER A 87 13.81 2.19 5.60
CA SER A 87 14.99 1.78 4.84
C SER A 87 14.57 1.17 3.52
N LEU A 88 15.16 1.64 2.42
CA LEU A 88 14.93 1.14 1.08
C LEU A 88 16.20 0.53 0.52
N SER A 89 16.07 -0.54 -0.26
CA SER A 89 17.19 -1.11 -1.01
C SER A 89 17.67 -0.16 -2.12
N ALA A 90 18.92 -0.31 -2.54
CA ALA A 90 19.45 0.44 -3.66
C ALA A 90 18.74 0.03 -4.97
N ASN A 91 17.72 0.78 -5.36
CA ASN A 91 16.93 0.54 -6.56
C ASN A 91 16.03 1.76 -6.87
N ARG A 92 15.28 1.66 -7.97
CA ARG A 92 14.19 2.58 -8.28
C ARG A 92 12.91 2.13 -7.59
N HIS A 93 12.27 3.05 -6.86
CA HIS A 93 11.03 2.81 -6.13
C HIS A 93 9.92 3.75 -6.59
N LEU A 94 8.70 3.22 -6.63
CA LEU A 94 7.47 4.01 -6.73
C LEU A 94 6.96 4.25 -5.32
N VAL A 95 6.88 5.50 -4.91
CA VAL A 95 6.27 5.92 -3.64
C VAL A 95 4.92 6.55 -3.96
N LYS A 96 3.84 5.97 -3.44
CA LYS A 96 2.47 6.46 -3.62
C LYS A 96 1.86 6.82 -2.26
N LEU A 97 1.06 7.88 -2.23
CA LEU A 97 0.41 8.40 -1.04
C LEU A 97 -1.11 8.41 -1.20
N GLU A 98 -1.81 8.07 -0.12
CA GLU A 98 -3.26 8.22 -0.02
C GLU A 98 -3.60 9.02 1.24
N LYS A 99 -4.38 10.08 1.10
CA LYS A 99 -4.82 10.95 2.21
C LYS A 99 -6.01 10.33 2.93
N TRP A 100 -5.93 10.30 4.26
CA TRP A 100 -6.97 9.83 5.17
C TRP A 100 -7.22 10.89 6.22
N VAL A 101 -8.48 11.29 6.40
CA VAL A 101 -8.92 12.36 7.32
C VAL A 101 -9.80 11.78 8.40
N LEU A 102 -9.67 12.29 9.61
CA LEU A 102 -10.53 11.92 10.73
C LEU A 102 -11.96 12.44 10.47
N ASP A 103 -12.90 11.50 10.45
CA ASP A 103 -14.31 11.78 10.55
C ASP A 103 -14.66 11.86 12.05
N GLU A 104 -14.93 13.04 12.54
CA GLU A 104 -15.17 13.28 13.97
C GLU A 104 -16.48 12.66 14.45
N GLU A 105 -17.50 12.58 13.60
CA GLU A 105 -18.79 11.96 13.94
C GLU A 105 -18.65 10.46 14.12
N GLN A 106 -17.84 9.80 13.26
CA GLN A 106 -17.63 8.36 13.32
C GLN A 106 -16.41 7.97 14.18
N GLY A 107 -15.59 8.92 14.61
CA GLY A 107 -14.37 8.69 15.39
C GLY A 107 -13.31 7.85 14.66
N ARG A 108 -13.32 7.81 13.34
CA ARG A 108 -12.40 7.01 12.52
C ARG A 108 -11.85 7.78 11.32
N TYR A 109 -10.70 7.35 10.83
CA TYR A 109 -10.13 7.90 9.62
C TYR A 109 -10.79 7.28 8.39
N LEU A 110 -11.19 8.14 7.46
CA LEU A 110 -11.74 7.78 6.17
C LEU A 110 -10.84 8.27 5.05
N LYS A 111 -10.70 7.46 4.01
CA LYS A 111 -10.04 7.89 2.79
C LYS A 111 -10.86 9.02 2.16
N VAL A 112 -10.23 10.16 1.91
CA VAL A 112 -10.93 11.28 1.27
C VAL A 112 -11.28 10.95 -0.19
N ASN A 113 -12.22 11.70 -0.74
CA ASN A 113 -12.66 11.56 -2.14
C ASN A 113 -11.53 11.91 -3.13
N ASN A 114 -11.74 11.59 -4.41
CA ASN A 114 -10.73 11.79 -5.45
C ASN A 114 -10.33 13.27 -5.68
N ILE A 115 -11.15 14.23 -5.27
CA ILE A 115 -10.84 15.67 -5.45
C ILE A 115 -9.77 16.08 -4.42
N GLU A 116 -9.88 15.59 -3.21
CA GLU A 116 -8.97 15.90 -2.11
C GLU A 116 -7.72 14.97 -2.03
N GLN A 117 -7.67 13.91 -2.84
CA GLN A 117 -6.47 13.07 -2.94
C GLN A 117 -5.35 13.83 -3.66
N PRO A 118 -4.08 13.67 -3.22
CA PRO A 118 -2.94 14.28 -3.89
C PRO A 118 -2.89 13.93 -5.39
N LYS A 119 -2.63 14.92 -6.23
CA LYS A 119 -2.43 14.77 -7.69
C LYS A 119 -1.23 15.59 -8.15
N PRO A 120 -0.15 14.94 -8.54
CA PRO A 120 0.06 13.48 -8.57
C PRO A 120 0.06 12.87 -7.15
N ASP A 121 -0.38 11.61 -7.05
CA ASP A 121 -0.39 10.84 -5.79
C ASP A 121 0.88 10.00 -5.61
N PHE A 122 1.85 10.12 -6.52
CA PHE A 122 3.07 9.32 -6.52
C PHE A 122 4.31 10.07 -7.03
N ILE A 123 5.47 9.56 -6.64
CA ILE A 123 6.78 9.96 -7.15
C ILE A 123 7.66 8.71 -7.37
N TYR A 124 8.53 8.76 -8.37
CA TYR A 124 9.62 7.81 -8.52
C TYR A 124 10.89 8.34 -7.89
N ILE A 125 11.53 7.53 -7.07
CA ILE A 125 12.83 7.82 -6.47
C ILE A 125 13.83 6.72 -6.84
N THR A 126 15.11 7.09 -6.93
CA THR A 126 16.21 6.13 -7.08
C THR A 126 17.07 6.23 -5.84
N VAL A 127 17.22 5.12 -5.13
CA VAL A 127 18.08 4.99 -3.96
C VAL A 127 19.39 4.36 -4.39
N THR A 128 20.52 4.91 -3.97
CA THR A 128 21.86 4.32 -4.11
C THR A 128 22.37 3.88 -2.73
N GLU A 129 23.41 3.04 -2.69
CA GLU A 129 23.85 2.38 -1.46
C GLU A 129 24.17 3.30 -0.29
N SER A 130 24.62 4.51 -0.55
CA SER A 130 25.02 5.46 0.51
C SER A 130 24.11 6.68 0.62
N ALA A 131 23.12 6.83 -0.27
CA ALA A 131 22.29 8.01 -0.33
C ALA A 131 21.18 7.99 0.73
N LYS A 132 20.92 9.15 1.29
CA LYS A 132 19.70 9.45 2.02
C LYS A 132 18.78 10.26 1.14
N ILE A 133 17.57 9.80 0.95
CA ILE A 133 16.57 10.45 0.12
C ILE A 133 15.54 11.11 1.03
N LYS A 134 15.38 12.41 0.87
CA LYS A 134 14.30 13.17 1.50
C LYS A 134 13.31 13.60 0.44
N VAL A 135 12.04 13.24 0.61
CA VAL A 135 10.93 13.64 -0.26
C VAL A 135 9.99 14.51 0.55
N THR A 136 9.62 15.67 -0.01
CA THR A 136 8.57 16.52 0.56
C THR A 136 7.43 16.62 -0.44
N MET A 137 6.22 16.25 0.01
CA MET A 137 4.98 16.50 -0.72
C MET A 137 4.26 17.70 -0.09
N LYS A 138 4.00 18.71 -0.91
CA LYS A 138 3.11 19.82 -0.59
C LYS A 138 1.84 19.65 -1.38
N SER A 139 0.70 19.64 -0.73
CA SER A 139 -0.61 19.51 -1.38
C SER A 139 -1.45 20.74 -1.07
N THR A 140 -2.48 20.96 -1.87
CA THR A 140 -3.57 21.87 -1.51
C THR A 140 -4.73 21.03 -0.98
N ARG A 141 -5.68 21.68 -0.31
CA ARG A 141 -6.91 21.03 0.13
C ARG A 141 -7.67 20.36 -1.02
N PHE A 142 -7.56 20.88 -2.24
CA PHE A 142 -8.19 20.33 -3.45
C PHE A 142 -7.29 19.32 -4.18
N GLY A 143 -6.29 18.80 -3.50
CA GLY A 143 -5.47 17.72 -4.01
C GLY A 143 -4.37 18.12 -5.00
N ASN A 144 -4.18 19.39 -5.33
CA ASN A 144 -3.04 19.78 -6.18
C ASN A 144 -1.74 19.54 -5.40
N ALA A 145 -0.94 18.58 -5.83
CA ALA A 145 0.26 18.18 -5.12
C ALA A 145 1.53 18.44 -5.94
N ALA A 146 2.59 18.79 -5.23
CA ALA A 146 3.94 18.91 -5.77
C ALA A 146 4.91 18.13 -4.89
N PHE A 147 5.81 17.40 -5.54
CA PHE A 147 6.88 16.67 -4.87
C PHE A 147 8.22 17.37 -5.11
N SER A 148 9.00 17.52 -4.06
CA SER A 148 10.41 17.87 -4.14
C SER A 148 11.25 16.72 -3.57
N LYS A 149 12.45 16.52 -4.12
CA LYS A 149 13.36 15.46 -3.71
C LYS A 149 14.75 16.03 -3.49
N ASN A 150 15.35 15.74 -2.33
CA ASN A 150 16.74 16.02 -2.00
C ASN A 150 17.47 14.70 -1.76
N THR A 151 18.73 14.63 -2.19
CA THR A 151 19.63 13.49 -1.96
C THR A 151 20.83 13.99 -1.20
N GLU A 152 21.13 13.35 -0.08
CA GLU A 152 22.28 13.64 0.80
C GLU A 152 23.27 12.48 0.79
#